data_47bacd9a473835838e6eb107a9cc11ba
#
_entry.id   47bacd9a473835838e6eb107a9cc11ba
#
_cell.length_a   1.000
_cell.length_b   1.000
_cell.length_c   1.000
_cell.angle_alpha   90.00
_cell.angle_beta   90.00
_cell.angle_gamma   90.00
#
_symmetry.space_group_name_H-M   'P 1'
#
loop_
_entity.id
_entity.type
_entity.pdbx_description
1 polymer ?
#
loop_
_entity_poly.entity_id
_entity_poly.type
_entity_poly.pdbx_seq_one_letter_code
_entity_poly.pdbx_strand_id
1 'polypeptide(L)'
;MSKLQAHNEAIINAPISNVWAIITDINLLDKVNPGVIKVTGRMDKQGETRTCEMDNRGKRGTMTEKLVELVHEKKTVWAIENDTMGMAKMLKDPRFCFCLEKLGDNKTKIINESYYEPANLMVRIMNVLMMKKKMGEIQGQILSNIKNIAEK
;
A
#
# COMPACT_ATOMS: atom_id res chain seq x y z
N MET A 1 18.88 0.64 0.08
CA MET A 1 17.49 1.04 -0.19
C MET A 1 16.94 0.25 -1.36
N SER A 2 15.76 -0.28 -1.25
CA SER A 2 15.13 -1.06 -2.31
C SER A 2 14.74 -0.18 -3.50
N LYS A 3 14.59 -0.81 -4.67
CA LYS A 3 14.27 -0.10 -5.91
C LYS A 3 12.77 0.05 -6.12
N LEU A 4 12.38 1.13 -6.77
CA LEU A 4 11.01 1.33 -7.24
C LEU A 4 10.65 0.23 -8.26
N GLN A 5 9.58 -0.49 -8.00
CA GLN A 5 9.10 -1.58 -8.84
C GLN A 5 7.74 -1.31 -9.47
N ALA A 6 6.89 -0.55 -8.77
CA ALA A 6 5.59 -0.18 -9.28
C ALA A 6 5.22 1.24 -8.82
N HIS A 7 4.62 2.01 -9.72
CA HIS A 7 4.18 3.37 -9.48
C HIS A 7 2.83 3.59 -10.16
N ASN A 8 1.88 4.09 -9.39
CA ASN A 8 0.59 4.54 -9.90
C ASN A 8 0.19 5.85 -9.22
N GLU A 9 -0.56 6.66 -9.90
CA GLU A 9 -1.08 7.91 -9.35
C GLU A 9 -2.51 8.16 -9.81
N ALA A 10 -3.24 8.95 -9.03
CA ALA A 10 -4.60 9.37 -9.35
C ALA A 10 -4.84 10.80 -8.85
N ILE A 11 -5.73 11.50 -9.54
CA ILE A 11 -6.26 12.78 -9.10
C ILE A 11 -7.60 12.54 -8.41
N ILE A 12 -7.73 13.01 -7.18
CA ILE A 12 -8.93 12.90 -6.36
C ILE A 12 -9.53 14.27 -6.14
N ASN A 13 -10.81 14.42 -6.46
CA ASN A 13 -11.57 15.67 -6.27
C ASN A 13 -12.09 15.75 -4.83
N ALA A 14 -11.15 15.88 -3.90
CA ALA A 14 -11.40 16.03 -2.47
C ALA A 14 -10.23 16.76 -1.80
N PRO A 15 -10.45 17.43 -0.66
CA PRO A 15 -9.37 18.05 0.12
C PRO A 15 -8.32 17.02 0.58
N ILE A 16 -7.09 17.45 0.69
CA ILE A 16 -5.99 16.58 1.14
C ILE A 16 -6.24 15.98 2.53
N SER A 17 -6.91 16.71 3.42
CA SER A 17 -7.29 16.23 4.74
C SER A 17 -8.25 15.02 4.66
N ASN A 18 -9.18 15.02 3.71
CA ASN A 18 -10.11 13.90 3.51
C ASN A 18 -9.39 12.66 2.99
N VAL A 19 -8.51 12.84 2.01
CA VAL A 19 -7.71 11.73 1.46
C VAL A 19 -6.77 11.16 2.52
N TRP A 20 -6.14 12.05 3.31
CA TRP A 20 -5.27 11.64 4.42
C TRP A 20 -6.04 10.82 5.46
N ALA A 21 -7.24 11.26 5.85
CA ALA A 21 -8.09 10.54 6.79
C ALA A 21 -8.43 9.12 6.31
N ILE A 22 -8.64 8.94 5.00
CA ILE A 22 -8.95 7.63 4.41
C ILE A 22 -7.75 6.69 4.47
N ILE A 23 -6.57 7.14 4.05
CA ILE A 23 -5.38 6.28 3.99
C ILE A 23 -4.76 6.00 5.36
N THR A 24 -5.17 6.72 6.38
CA THR A 24 -4.71 6.52 7.77
C THR A 24 -5.77 5.92 8.69
N ASP A 25 -6.94 5.58 8.17
CA ASP A 25 -8.00 4.92 8.94
C ASP A 25 -7.90 3.41 8.80
N ILE A 26 -7.50 2.75 9.88
CA ILE A 26 -7.39 1.29 9.93
C ILE A 26 -8.72 0.58 9.63
N ASN A 27 -9.85 1.21 9.95
CA ASN A 27 -11.19 0.63 9.72
C ASN A 27 -11.62 0.67 8.24
N LEU A 28 -10.90 1.40 7.40
CA LEU A 28 -11.17 1.47 5.96
C LEU A 28 -10.23 0.59 5.12
N LEU A 29 -9.21 0.00 5.72
CA LEU A 29 -8.17 -0.71 4.96
C LEU A 29 -8.72 -1.89 4.15
N ASP A 30 -9.67 -2.63 4.70
CA ASP A 30 -10.35 -3.74 4.01
C ASP A 30 -11.21 -3.28 2.82
N LYS A 31 -11.68 -2.03 2.86
CA LYS A 31 -12.44 -1.42 1.76
C LYS A 31 -11.53 -0.79 0.71
N VAL A 32 -10.34 -0.36 1.10
CA VAL A 32 -9.35 0.24 0.23
C VAL A 32 -8.54 -0.81 -0.51
N ASN A 33 -8.01 -1.80 0.21
CA ASN A 33 -7.18 -2.86 -0.37
C ASN A 33 -8.01 -4.14 -0.60
N PRO A 34 -8.23 -4.54 -1.87
CA PRO A 34 -9.09 -5.68 -2.18
C PRO A 34 -8.59 -7.03 -1.68
N GLY A 35 -7.29 -7.14 -1.35
CA GLY A 35 -6.70 -8.36 -0.79
C GLY A 35 -6.85 -8.49 0.73
N VAL A 36 -7.26 -7.44 1.43
CA VAL A 36 -7.38 -7.43 2.89
C VAL A 36 -8.78 -7.85 3.31
N ILE A 37 -8.88 -8.88 4.16
CA ILE A 37 -10.16 -9.34 4.73
C ILE A 37 -10.41 -8.66 6.07
N LYS A 38 -9.37 -8.56 6.90
CA LYS A 38 -9.44 -8.02 8.25
C LYS A 38 -8.10 -7.42 8.63
N VAL A 39 -8.13 -6.36 9.42
CA VAL A 39 -6.93 -5.71 9.94
C VAL A 39 -7.06 -5.48 11.43
N THR A 40 -5.94 -5.65 12.14
CA THR A 40 -5.79 -5.35 13.57
C THR A 40 -4.50 -4.57 13.77
N GLY A 41 -4.45 -3.75 14.83
CA GLY A 41 -3.28 -2.94 15.14
C GLY A 41 -3.57 -1.45 15.14
N ARG A 42 -2.56 -0.64 14.87
CA ARG A 42 -2.63 0.82 14.89
C ARG A 42 -1.89 1.46 13.72
N MET A 43 -2.31 2.68 13.37
CA MET A 43 -1.77 3.47 12.26
C MET A 43 -1.54 4.94 12.64
N ASP A 44 -1.57 5.28 13.93
CA ASP A 44 -1.58 6.69 14.38
C ASP A 44 -0.19 7.30 14.51
N LYS A 45 0.82 6.47 14.71
CA LYS A 45 2.20 6.92 14.97
C LYS A 45 3.21 6.08 14.22
N GLN A 46 4.30 6.73 13.84
CA GLN A 46 5.48 6.03 13.32
C GLN A 46 5.99 5.00 14.33
N GLY A 47 6.31 3.81 13.85
CA GLY A 47 6.73 2.68 14.65
C GLY A 47 5.62 1.70 15.02
N GLU A 48 4.35 2.08 14.87
CA GLU A 48 3.23 1.18 15.09
C GLU A 48 3.14 0.10 14.02
N THR A 49 2.54 -1.03 14.40
CA THR A 49 2.34 -2.18 13.52
C THR A 49 0.88 -2.49 13.31
N ARG A 50 0.59 -3.06 12.16
CA ARG A 50 -0.72 -3.63 11.85
C ARG A 50 -0.55 -5.03 11.28
N THR A 51 -1.53 -5.90 11.53
CA THR A 51 -1.58 -7.24 10.95
C THR A 51 -2.82 -7.35 10.08
N CYS A 52 -2.62 -7.68 8.81
CA CYS A 52 -3.66 -7.87 7.84
C CYS A 52 -3.87 -9.36 7.56
N GLU A 53 -5.12 -9.81 7.66
CA GLU A 53 -5.52 -11.10 7.10
C GLU A 53 -5.78 -10.87 5.61
N MET A 54 -5.12 -11.66 4.78
CA MET A 54 -5.13 -11.52 3.33
C MET A 54 -5.77 -12.74 2.67
N ASP A 55 -6.49 -12.51 1.57
CA ASP A 55 -6.95 -13.56 0.68
C ASP A 55 -6.47 -13.25 -0.75
N ASN A 56 -5.69 -14.16 -1.30
CA ASN A 56 -5.25 -14.10 -2.68
C ASN A 56 -5.82 -15.31 -3.43
N ARG A 57 -7.03 -15.14 -3.98
CA ARG A 57 -7.73 -16.17 -4.76
C ARG A 57 -7.89 -17.52 -4.02
N GLY A 58 -8.35 -17.45 -2.76
CA GLY A 58 -8.55 -18.62 -1.91
C GLY A 58 -7.33 -19.03 -1.09
N LYS A 59 -6.16 -18.46 -1.36
CA LYS A 59 -4.96 -18.65 -0.56
C LYS A 59 -4.92 -17.60 0.54
N ARG A 60 -5.21 -18.00 1.76
CA ARG A 60 -5.25 -17.11 2.91
C ARG A 60 -3.92 -17.08 3.67
N GLY A 61 -3.62 -15.93 4.24
CA GLY A 61 -2.45 -15.73 5.07
C GLY A 61 -2.52 -14.44 5.84
N THR A 62 -1.46 -14.15 6.58
CA THR A 62 -1.32 -12.93 7.36
C THR A 62 -0.06 -12.17 6.95
N MET A 63 -0.13 -10.86 7.08
CA MET A 63 0.99 -9.95 6.84
C MET A 63 1.05 -8.93 7.95
N THR A 64 2.18 -8.83 8.63
CA THR A 64 2.44 -7.79 9.62
C THR A 64 3.33 -6.72 9.01
N GLU A 65 2.87 -5.48 9.08
CA GLU A 65 3.56 -4.32 8.54
C GLU A 65 3.85 -3.33 9.65
N LYS A 66 4.97 -2.65 9.53
CA LYS A 66 5.37 -1.55 10.41
C LYS A 66 5.33 -0.23 9.67
N LEU A 67 4.76 0.79 10.30
CA LEU A 67 4.75 2.16 9.79
C LEU A 67 6.12 2.78 10.06
N VAL A 68 6.99 2.79 9.04
CA VAL A 68 8.37 3.25 9.17
C VAL A 68 8.56 4.73 8.91
N GLU A 69 7.61 5.36 8.22
CA GLU A 69 7.59 6.81 8.00
C GLU A 69 6.14 7.31 7.98
N LEU A 70 5.89 8.37 8.72
CA LEU A 70 4.60 9.06 8.77
C LEU A 70 4.82 10.56 8.77
N VAL A 71 4.43 11.24 7.69
CA VAL A 71 4.47 12.70 7.58
C VAL A 71 3.06 13.19 7.26
N HIS A 72 2.48 13.95 8.19
CA HIS A 72 1.09 14.40 8.13
C HIS A 72 0.74 15.03 6.79
N GLU A 73 -0.33 14.53 6.16
CA GLU A 73 -0.83 14.96 4.85
C GLU A 73 0.18 14.91 3.70
N LYS A 74 1.28 14.16 3.87
CA LYS A 74 2.33 14.04 2.85
C LYS A 74 2.69 12.61 2.50
N LYS A 75 2.95 11.76 3.51
CA LYS A 75 3.56 10.46 3.23
C LYS A 75 3.30 9.42 4.30
N THR A 76 3.01 8.20 3.88
CA THR A 76 3.09 7.01 4.72
C THR A 76 3.99 5.99 4.05
N VAL A 77 4.85 5.31 4.81
CA VAL A 77 5.67 4.19 4.33
C VAL A 77 5.51 3.01 5.27
N TRP A 78 5.10 1.89 4.71
CA TRP A 78 4.94 0.62 5.38
C TRP A 78 6.00 -0.38 4.95
N ALA A 79 6.65 -1.03 5.92
CA ALA A 79 7.58 -2.13 5.67
C ALA A 79 6.98 -3.45 6.17
N ILE A 80 7.14 -4.52 5.40
CA ILE A 80 6.71 -5.85 5.83
C ILE A 80 7.71 -6.38 6.85
N GLU A 81 7.25 -6.71 8.06
CA GLU A 81 8.07 -7.36 9.09
C GLU A 81 7.95 -8.87 9.06
N ASN A 82 6.74 -9.38 8.81
CA ASN A 82 6.47 -10.82 8.81
C ASN A 82 5.28 -11.14 7.93
N ASP A 83 5.28 -12.30 7.31
CA ASP A 83 4.12 -12.80 6.56
C ASP A 83 4.13 -14.32 6.47
N THR A 84 2.96 -14.90 6.27
CA THR A 84 2.78 -16.34 6.06
C THR A 84 2.57 -16.71 4.60
N MET A 85 2.59 -15.73 3.70
CA MET A 85 2.30 -15.91 2.28
C MET A 85 3.55 -16.08 1.41
N GLY A 86 4.74 -15.97 2.00
CA GLY A 86 6.02 -16.13 1.32
C GLY A 86 6.57 -14.84 0.70
N MET A 87 5.92 -13.71 0.88
CA MET A 87 6.36 -12.44 0.30
C MET A 87 7.72 -12.00 0.86
N ALA A 88 7.92 -12.14 2.18
CA ALA A 88 9.19 -11.80 2.83
C ALA A 88 10.36 -12.70 2.39
N LYS A 89 10.08 -13.88 1.83
CA LYS A 89 11.10 -14.77 1.26
C LYS A 89 11.45 -14.41 -0.18
N MET A 90 10.49 -13.89 -0.92
CA MET A 90 10.66 -13.52 -2.32
C MET A 90 11.23 -12.12 -2.52
N LEU A 91 10.94 -11.21 -1.59
CA LEU A 91 11.28 -9.80 -1.70
C LEU A 91 12.21 -9.38 -0.56
N LYS A 92 13.26 -8.66 -0.91
CA LYS A 92 14.13 -8.00 0.08
C LYS A 92 13.64 -6.58 0.32
N ASP A 93 13.57 -6.18 1.57
CA ASP A 93 13.18 -4.85 2.04
C ASP A 93 11.94 -4.30 1.32
N PRO A 94 10.81 -5.04 1.31
CA PRO A 94 9.60 -4.57 0.65
C PRO A 94 8.97 -3.42 1.44
N ARG A 95 8.72 -2.32 0.72
CA ARG A 95 8.11 -1.11 1.27
C ARG A 95 7.01 -0.61 0.36
N PHE A 96 5.92 -0.19 0.96
CA PHE A 96 4.75 0.35 0.26
C PHE A 96 4.48 1.76 0.77
N CYS A 97 4.33 2.71 -0.15
CA CYS A 97 4.11 4.08 0.25
C CYS A 97 2.96 4.76 -0.47
N PHE A 98 2.32 5.66 0.26
CA PHE A 98 1.44 6.68 -0.29
C PHE A 98 2.10 8.05 -0.12
N CYS A 99 2.09 8.83 -1.19
CA CYS A 99 2.45 10.25 -1.15
C CYS A 99 1.26 11.08 -1.60
N LEU A 100 1.01 12.20 -0.93
CA LEU A 100 -0.04 13.15 -1.27
C LEU A 100 0.54 14.49 -1.68
N GLU A 101 -0.05 15.09 -2.71
CA GLU A 101 0.25 16.44 -3.15
C GLU A 101 -1.05 17.25 -3.23
N LYS A 102 -1.10 18.40 -2.54
CA LYS A 102 -2.22 19.32 -2.64
C LYS A 102 -2.19 20.04 -3.98
N LEU A 103 -3.21 19.86 -4.81
CA LEU A 103 -3.36 20.56 -6.09
C LEU A 103 -4.32 21.73 -6.01
N GLY A 104 -5.15 21.79 -4.97
CA GLY A 104 -6.14 22.83 -4.73
C GLY A 104 -6.92 22.53 -3.46
N ASP A 105 -7.88 23.37 -3.10
CA ASP A 105 -8.67 23.19 -1.87
C ASP A 105 -9.52 21.91 -1.89
N ASN A 106 -9.96 21.48 -3.08
CA ASN A 106 -10.75 20.26 -3.28
C ASN A 106 -10.12 19.34 -4.33
N LYS A 107 -8.79 19.32 -4.39
CA LYS A 107 -8.08 18.51 -5.38
C LYS A 107 -6.74 18.02 -4.82
N THR A 108 -6.56 16.73 -4.84
CA THR A 108 -5.37 16.05 -4.29
C THR A 108 -4.85 15.04 -5.30
N LYS A 109 -3.54 15.01 -5.49
CA LYS A 109 -2.87 13.92 -6.19
C LYS A 109 -2.39 12.91 -5.16
N ILE A 110 -2.72 11.64 -5.38
CA ILE A 110 -2.23 10.52 -4.59
C ILE A 110 -1.32 9.65 -5.45
N ILE A 111 -0.18 9.29 -4.90
CA ILE A 111 0.81 8.43 -5.51
C ILE A 111 0.96 7.18 -4.65
N ASN A 112 0.87 6.00 -5.27
CA ASN A 112 1.12 4.72 -4.61
C ASN A 112 2.32 4.05 -5.25
N GLU A 113 3.33 3.74 -4.45
CA GLU A 113 4.59 3.17 -4.90
C GLU A 113 4.97 1.93 -4.10
N SER A 114 5.57 0.98 -4.78
CA SER A 114 6.11 -0.25 -4.18
C SER A 114 7.60 -0.35 -4.47
N TYR A 115 8.38 -0.52 -3.40
CA TYR A 115 9.84 -0.64 -3.44
C TYR A 115 10.24 -1.99 -2.90
N TYR A 116 11.04 -2.73 -3.65
CA TYR A 116 11.62 -3.99 -3.20
C TYR A 116 12.76 -4.44 -4.13
N GLU A 117 13.52 -5.42 -3.67
CA GLU A 117 14.50 -6.16 -4.48
C GLU A 117 14.05 -7.62 -4.55
N PRO A 118 14.00 -8.24 -5.74
CA PRO A 118 13.80 -9.69 -5.84
C PRO A 118 14.93 -10.45 -5.13
N ALA A 119 14.57 -11.48 -4.37
CA ALA A 119 15.51 -12.20 -3.49
C ALA A 119 16.58 -12.99 -4.26
N ASN A 120 16.26 -13.46 -5.47
CA ASN A 120 17.16 -14.26 -6.30
C ASN A 120 16.82 -14.10 -7.78
N LEU A 121 17.60 -14.76 -8.64
CA LEU A 121 17.44 -14.68 -10.10
C LEU A 121 16.07 -15.19 -10.58
N MET A 122 15.57 -16.28 -10.01
CA MET A 122 14.25 -16.83 -10.36
C MET A 122 13.13 -15.84 -10.05
N VAL A 123 13.15 -15.24 -8.87
CA VAL A 123 12.17 -14.21 -8.47
C VAL A 123 12.31 -12.96 -9.33
N ARG A 124 13.53 -12.60 -9.74
CA ARG A 124 13.77 -11.48 -10.66
C ARG A 124 13.08 -11.70 -12.01
N ILE A 125 13.18 -12.90 -12.56
CA ILE A 125 12.52 -13.27 -13.81
C ILE A 125 10.99 -13.21 -13.63
N MET A 126 10.46 -13.79 -12.57
CA MET A 126 9.03 -13.73 -12.24
C MET A 126 8.54 -12.30 -12.05
N ASN A 127 9.35 -11.44 -11.44
CA ASN A 127 9.01 -10.04 -11.24
C ASN A 127 8.82 -9.30 -12.57
N VAL A 128 9.73 -9.49 -13.51
CA VAL A 128 9.63 -8.87 -14.85
C VAL A 128 8.42 -9.41 -15.62
N LEU A 129 8.14 -10.71 -15.53
CA LEU A 129 7.06 -11.36 -16.29
C LEU A 129 5.66 -11.13 -15.72
N MET A 130 5.52 -11.09 -14.38
CA MET A 130 4.21 -11.11 -13.73
C MET A 130 4.05 -10.13 -12.57
N MET A 131 5.00 -10.11 -11.64
CA MET A 131 4.81 -9.46 -10.33
C MET A 131 4.62 -7.95 -10.44
N LYS A 132 5.40 -7.27 -11.27
CA LYS A 132 5.28 -5.82 -11.51
C LYS A 132 3.91 -5.46 -12.06
N LYS A 133 3.43 -6.22 -13.04
CA LYS A 133 2.12 -5.99 -13.65
C LYS A 133 0.99 -6.17 -12.63
N LYS A 134 1.04 -7.27 -11.88
CA LYS A 134 0.05 -7.56 -10.85
C LYS A 134 0.07 -6.52 -9.72
N MET A 135 1.25 -6.09 -9.30
CA MET A 135 1.40 -5.03 -8.31
C MET A 135 0.78 -3.72 -8.80
N GLY A 136 1.03 -3.36 -10.05
CA GLY A 136 0.42 -2.16 -10.67
C GLY A 136 -1.11 -2.24 -10.75
N GLU A 137 -1.67 -3.41 -11.05
CA GLU A 137 -3.11 -3.64 -11.07
C GLU A 137 -3.73 -3.47 -9.68
N ILE A 138 -3.09 -4.01 -8.65
CA ILE A 138 -3.52 -3.87 -7.25
C ILE A 138 -3.45 -2.42 -6.81
N GLN A 139 -2.37 -1.70 -7.13
CA GLN A 139 -2.23 -0.27 -6.84
C GLN A 139 -3.33 0.54 -7.50
N GLY A 140 -3.62 0.26 -8.77
CA GLY A 140 -4.71 0.93 -9.51
C GLY A 140 -6.07 0.70 -8.86
N GLN A 141 -6.35 -0.51 -8.40
CA GLN A 141 -7.59 -0.83 -7.69
C GLN A 141 -7.66 -0.11 -6.33
N ILE A 142 -6.58 -0.07 -5.59
CA ILE A 142 -6.48 0.66 -4.32
C ILE A 142 -6.78 2.15 -4.53
N LEU A 143 -6.14 2.78 -5.50
CA LEU A 143 -6.35 4.20 -5.81
C LEU A 143 -7.79 4.48 -6.24
N SER A 144 -8.37 3.61 -7.06
CA SER A 144 -9.78 3.71 -7.47
C SER A 144 -10.72 3.64 -6.27
N ASN A 145 -10.47 2.72 -5.33
CA ASN A 145 -11.27 2.58 -4.12
C ASN A 145 -11.17 3.83 -3.22
N ILE A 146 -9.97 4.36 -3.03
CA ILE A 146 -9.74 5.61 -2.27
C ILE A 146 -10.50 6.76 -2.92
N LYS A 147 -10.38 6.91 -4.23
CA LYS A 147 -11.09 7.95 -5.00
C LYS A 147 -12.60 7.84 -4.82
N ASN A 148 -13.17 6.66 -4.93
CA ASN A 148 -14.60 6.43 -4.77
C ASN A 148 -15.09 6.78 -3.36
N ILE A 149 -14.32 6.49 -2.33
CA ILE A 149 -14.66 6.84 -0.95
C ILE A 149 -14.56 8.36 -0.73
N ALA A 150 -13.50 9.00 -1.23
CA ALA A 150 -13.22 10.42 -1.02
C ALA A 150 -14.19 11.35 -1.75
N GLU A 151 -14.68 10.92 -2.93
CA GLU A 151 -15.54 11.75 -3.80
C GLU A 151 -17.05 11.55 -3.58
N LYS A 152 -17.40 10.76 -2.59
CA LYS A 152 -18.82 10.58 -2.22
C LYS A 152 -19.42 11.79 -1.53
#